data_1e4330efe888e379dab7851ca4b05cfe
#
_entry.id   1e4330efe888e379dab7851ca4b05cfe
#
_cell.length_a   1.000
_cell.length_b   1.000
_cell.length_c   1.000
_cell.angle_alpha   90.00
_cell.angle_beta   90.00
_cell.angle_gamma   90.00
#
_symmetry.space_group_name_H-M   'P 1'
#
loop_
_entity.id
_entity.type
_entity.pdbx_description
1 polymer ?
#
loop_
_entity_poly.entity_id
_entity_poly.type
_entity_poly.pdbx_seq_one_letter_code
_entity_poly.pdbx_strand_id
1 'polypeptide(L)'
;MTTALLALTLAANTVTIAVAVSGNLLLMIAFVRRPSLRTASHGFSLLSFASCFLIGAVSCPMQALADINVINDNPACFVFVTTVMMFATIFSCSILALTVDRYIFICHPLQAPTIVTRRRVTCCVAGIVATCFTFAIVIPSATPVGNKGPITHVHGCRLHSALPNQAYDTVFPTLALAPIPFMAIIYCRIFFVIRKHIRRVATTPTQAGQSTDRTSGSVAEMTTPFSRARWKKELRSACILLAVVLSYVFCIVPTWVFAVSHPFSSHVSPLTFVIFHTTVYLYPALNPIIYGLGNKTIRDAVKSLFPRSFNLYRSSQVATIPANT
;
A
#
# COMPACT_ATOMS: atom_id res chain seq x y z
N MET A 1 25.48 -18.55 3.02
CA MET A 1 24.33 -18.78 2.13
C MET A 1 24.82 -19.63 0.95
N THR A 2 24.11 -20.68 0.57
CA THR A 2 24.51 -21.49 -0.59
C THR A 2 24.34 -20.68 -1.88
N THR A 3 25.17 -20.93 -2.91
CA THR A 3 25.08 -20.22 -4.20
C THR A 3 23.70 -20.33 -4.85
N ALA A 4 23.03 -21.48 -4.73
CA ALA A 4 21.68 -21.70 -5.23
C ALA A 4 20.64 -20.82 -4.50
N LEU A 5 20.73 -20.69 -3.18
CA LEU A 5 19.83 -19.85 -2.39
C LEU A 5 20.01 -18.36 -2.72
N LEU A 6 21.25 -17.92 -2.90
CA LEU A 6 21.56 -16.55 -3.34
C LEU A 6 20.97 -16.26 -4.72
N ALA A 7 21.18 -17.16 -5.69
CA ALA A 7 20.63 -17.01 -7.03
C ALA A 7 19.09 -16.92 -7.02
N LEU A 8 18.42 -17.77 -6.23
CA LEU A 8 16.96 -17.73 -6.08
C LEU A 8 16.48 -16.40 -5.48
N THR A 9 17.18 -15.90 -4.44
CA THR A 9 16.85 -14.61 -3.81
C THR A 9 17.00 -13.46 -4.79
N LEU A 10 18.10 -13.41 -5.54
CA LEU A 10 18.33 -12.37 -6.54
C LEU A 10 17.31 -12.42 -7.67
N ALA A 11 16.93 -13.63 -8.14
CA ALA A 11 15.89 -13.78 -9.14
C ALA A 11 14.52 -13.29 -8.62
N ALA A 12 14.12 -13.67 -7.40
CA ALA A 12 12.89 -13.21 -6.77
C ALA A 12 12.88 -11.68 -6.59
N ASN A 13 13.99 -11.10 -6.15
CA ASN A 13 14.14 -9.64 -6.01
C ASN A 13 14.03 -8.93 -7.35
N THR A 14 14.63 -9.46 -8.42
CA THR A 14 14.55 -8.88 -9.76
C THR A 14 13.12 -8.83 -10.27
N VAL A 15 12.34 -9.90 -10.11
CA VAL A 15 10.91 -9.95 -10.48
C VAL A 15 10.12 -8.94 -9.64
N THR A 16 10.36 -8.89 -8.34
CA THR A 16 9.70 -7.96 -7.42
C THR A 16 9.99 -6.50 -7.81
N ILE A 17 11.24 -6.17 -8.12
CA ILE A 17 11.64 -4.83 -8.60
C ILE A 17 10.89 -4.49 -9.88
N ALA A 18 10.91 -5.37 -10.86
CA ALA A 18 10.26 -5.12 -12.16
C ALA A 18 8.77 -4.83 -12.00
N VAL A 19 8.04 -5.64 -11.20
CA VAL A 19 6.61 -5.45 -10.96
C VAL A 19 6.33 -4.22 -10.10
N ALA A 20 7.10 -3.99 -9.04
CA ALA A 20 6.91 -2.83 -8.15
C ALA A 20 7.15 -1.51 -8.90
N VAL A 21 8.26 -1.42 -9.64
CA VAL A 21 8.62 -0.20 -10.39
C VAL A 21 7.62 0.06 -11.52
N SER A 22 7.46 -0.89 -12.44
CA SER A 22 6.60 -0.69 -13.60
C SER A 22 5.13 -0.52 -13.22
N GLY A 23 4.64 -1.36 -12.31
CA GLY A 23 3.23 -1.35 -11.90
C GLY A 23 2.85 -0.06 -11.16
N ASN A 24 3.63 0.38 -10.17
CA ASN A 24 3.31 1.61 -9.44
C ASN A 24 3.51 2.86 -10.32
N LEU A 25 4.52 2.88 -11.22
CA LEU A 25 4.68 3.96 -12.18
C LEU A 25 3.48 4.07 -13.12
N LEU A 26 2.97 2.94 -13.65
CA LEU A 26 1.76 2.92 -14.49
C LEU A 26 0.53 3.44 -13.73
N LEU A 27 0.37 3.07 -12.46
CA LEU A 27 -0.70 3.60 -11.61
C LEU A 27 -0.56 5.11 -11.43
N MET A 28 0.62 5.62 -11.13
CA MET A 28 0.87 7.06 -10.97
C MET A 28 0.53 7.82 -12.27
N ILE A 29 1.00 7.35 -13.42
CA ILE A 29 0.71 7.95 -14.72
C ILE A 29 -0.81 7.92 -15.02
N ALA A 30 -1.49 6.80 -14.75
CA ALA A 30 -2.92 6.67 -14.93
C ALA A 30 -3.70 7.69 -14.07
N PHE A 31 -3.33 7.85 -12.81
CA PHE A 31 -3.94 8.82 -11.89
C PHE A 31 -3.68 10.26 -12.31
N VAL A 32 -2.49 10.58 -12.80
CA VAL A 32 -2.15 11.94 -13.28
C VAL A 32 -2.85 12.26 -14.60
N ARG A 33 -2.95 11.32 -15.54
CA ARG A 33 -3.53 11.55 -16.87
C ARG A 33 -5.05 11.52 -16.91
N ARG A 34 -5.72 10.77 -16.01
CA ARG A 34 -7.18 10.59 -16.04
C ARG A 34 -7.89 11.48 -15.02
N PRO A 35 -8.61 12.55 -15.48
CA PRO A 35 -9.36 13.44 -14.58
C PRO A 35 -10.41 12.72 -13.73
N SER A 36 -11.01 11.63 -14.25
CA SER A 36 -12.01 10.82 -13.53
C SER A 36 -11.48 10.12 -12.28
N LEU A 37 -10.16 9.97 -12.15
CA LEU A 37 -9.49 9.40 -10.96
C LEU A 37 -9.07 10.47 -9.95
N ARG A 38 -9.12 11.76 -10.33
CA ARG A 38 -8.67 12.89 -9.49
C ARG A 38 -9.73 13.29 -8.48
N THR A 39 -9.96 12.48 -7.46
CA THR A 39 -10.76 12.83 -6.27
C THR A 39 -9.97 13.73 -5.33
N ALA A 40 -10.60 14.27 -4.28
CA ALA A 40 -9.89 15.02 -3.23
C ALA A 40 -8.79 14.17 -2.59
N SER A 41 -9.04 12.88 -2.37
CA SER A 41 -8.11 11.90 -1.78
C SER A 41 -6.98 11.43 -2.70
N HIS A 42 -6.91 11.94 -3.93
CA HIS A 42 -5.91 11.58 -4.94
C HIS A 42 -4.47 11.66 -4.42
N GLY A 43 -4.16 12.67 -3.58
CA GLY A 43 -2.83 12.85 -2.99
C GLY A 43 -2.36 11.66 -2.16
N PHE A 44 -3.23 11.05 -1.36
CA PHE A 44 -2.88 9.87 -0.57
C PHE A 44 -2.58 8.63 -1.43
N SER A 45 -3.36 8.44 -2.50
CA SER A 45 -3.12 7.34 -3.45
C SER A 45 -1.78 7.51 -4.17
N LEU A 46 -1.48 8.73 -4.64
CA LEU A 46 -0.19 9.02 -5.27
C LEU A 46 0.98 8.82 -4.30
N LEU A 47 0.84 9.24 -3.04
CA LEU A 47 1.87 9.04 -2.02
C LEU A 47 2.12 7.54 -1.78
N SER A 48 1.05 6.73 -1.71
CA SER A 48 1.14 5.28 -1.58
C SER A 48 1.86 4.63 -2.78
N PHE A 49 1.52 5.01 -4.00
CA PHE A 49 2.18 4.48 -5.20
C PHE A 49 3.63 4.96 -5.32
N ALA A 50 3.90 6.23 -4.97
CA ALA A 50 5.26 6.79 -5.00
C ALA A 50 6.17 6.08 -3.99
N SER A 51 5.70 5.82 -2.76
CA SER A 51 6.49 5.06 -1.79
C SER A 51 6.75 3.63 -2.25
N CYS A 52 5.76 2.92 -2.81
CA CYS A 52 5.97 1.58 -3.37
C CYS A 52 6.94 1.58 -4.57
N PHE A 53 6.84 2.59 -5.44
CA PHE A 53 7.79 2.79 -6.54
C PHE A 53 9.21 2.99 -6.01
N LEU A 54 9.41 3.85 -5.01
CA LEU A 54 10.72 4.15 -4.45
C LEU A 54 11.31 2.96 -3.68
N ILE A 55 10.49 2.17 -3.00
CA ILE A 55 10.93 0.90 -2.40
C ILE A 55 11.45 -0.03 -3.50
N GLY A 56 10.71 -0.19 -4.60
CA GLY A 56 11.14 -1.03 -5.72
C GLY A 56 12.37 -0.50 -6.44
N ALA A 57 12.46 0.83 -6.66
CA ALA A 57 13.53 1.45 -7.46
C ALA A 57 14.82 1.70 -6.66
N VAL A 58 14.73 1.88 -5.34
CA VAL A 58 15.87 2.25 -4.48
C VAL A 58 16.14 1.16 -3.45
N SER A 59 15.15 0.84 -2.61
CA SER A 59 15.38 -0.05 -1.47
C SER A 59 15.67 -1.49 -1.89
N CYS A 60 14.94 -2.04 -2.86
CA CYS A 60 15.17 -3.42 -3.32
C CYS A 60 16.53 -3.62 -4.01
N PRO A 61 17.02 -2.73 -4.89
CA PRO A 61 18.38 -2.82 -5.43
C PRO A 61 19.45 -2.68 -4.35
N MET A 62 19.30 -1.75 -3.40
CA MET A 62 20.23 -1.60 -2.27
C MET A 62 20.27 -2.87 -1.42
N GLN A 63 19.11 -3.52 -1.22
CA GLN A 63 19.05 -4.83 -0.56
C GLN A 63 19.85 -5.89 -1.31
N ALA A 64 19.68 -6.00 -2.62
CA ALA A 64 20.42 -6.97 -3.43
C ALA A 64 21.92 -6.73 -3.35
N LEU A 65 22.37 -5.47 -3.32
CA LEU A 65 23.79 -5.10 -3.12
C LEU A 65 24.28 -5.47 -1.71
N ALA A 66 23.44 -5.33 -0.69
CA ALA A 66 23.77 -5.78 0.67
C ALA A 66 23.86 -7.30 0.76
N ASP A 67 23.01 -8.04 0.07
CA ASP A 67 23.00 -9.52 0.04
C ASP A 67 24.28 -10.11 -0.58
N ILE A 68 24.89 -9.40 -1.54
CA ILE A 68 26.18 -9.77 -2.16
C ILE A 68 27.38 -9.10 -1.50
N ASN A 69 27.20 -8.47 -0.33
CA ASN A 69 28.23 -7.78 0.46
C ASN A 69 28.92 -6.59 -0.25
N VAL A 70 28.30 -5.95 -1.21
CA VAL A 70 28.76 -4.69 -1.81
C VAL A 70 28.51 -3.52 -0.85
N ILE A 71 27.34 -3.52 -0.18
CA ILE A 71 27.05 -2.59 0.92
C ILE A 71 27.44 -3.28 2.22
N ASN A 72 28.63 -2.96 2.73
CA ASN A 72 29.20 -3.55 3.95
C ASN A 72 29.78 -2.51 4.91
N ASP A 73 29.85 -1.26 4.52
CA ASP A 73 30.31 -0.14 5.34
C ASP A 73 29.15 0.54 6.09
N ASN A 74 29.45 1.15 7.24
CA ASN A 74 28.44 1.78 8.10
C ASN A 74 27.66 2.91 7.42
N PRO A 75 28.28 3.84 6.64
CA PRO A 75 27.52 4.92 6.00
C PRO A 75 26.52 4.43 4.96
N ALA A 76 26.90 3.51 4.07
CA ALA A 76 26.00 2.98 3.05
C ALA A 76 24.88 2.16 3.67
N CYS A 77 25.19 1.37 4.70
CA CYS A 77 24.22 0.62 5.46
C CYS A 77 23.22 1.53 6.19
N PHE A 78 23.68 2.63 6.77
CA PHE A 78 22.81 3.64 7.39
C PHE A 78 21.83 4.24 6.36
N VAL A 79 22.34 4.68 5.21
CA VAL A 79 21.51 5.23 4.12
C VAL A 79 20.46 4.21 3.66
N PHE A 80 20.87 2.96 3.47
CA PHE A 80 19.97 1.89 3.06
C PHE A 80 18.84 1.69 4.07
N VAL A 81 19.18 1.45 5.34
CA VAL A 81 18.18 1.15 6.38
C VAL A 81 17.22 2.32 6.61
N THR A 82 17.74 3.55 6.71
CA THR A 82 16.91 4.74 6.93
C THR A 82 15.97 5.02 5.75
N THR A 83 16.44 4.79 4.52
CA THR A 83 15.63 4.94 3.30
C THR A 83 14.49 3.92 3.25
N VAL A 84 14.76 2.64 3.53
CA VAL A 84 13.74 1.60 3.60
C VAL A 84 12.68 1.95 4.64
N MET A 85 13.11 2.32 5.86
CA MET A 85 12.21 2.66 6.96
C MET A 85 11.35 3.88 6.63
N MET A 86 11.94 4.91 6.02
CA MET A 86 11.23 6.11 5.59
C MET A 86 10.09 5.77 4.62
N PHE A 87 10.38 5.04 3.55
CA PHE A 87 9.36 4.74 2.54
C PHE A 87 8.30 3.76 3.05
N ALA A 88 8.68 2.77 3.87
CA ALA A 88 7.73 1.86 4.50
C ALA A 88 6.77 2.58 5.45
N THR A 89 7.27 3.54 6.24
CA THR A 89 6.45 4.35 7.15
C THR A 89 5.55 5.32 6.38
N ILE A 90 6.06 5.97 5.32
CA ILE A 90 5.24 6.81 4.43
C ILE A 90 4.11 6.00 3.81
N PHE A 91 4.38 4.78 3.33
CA PHE A 91 3.36 3.88 2.79
C PHE A 91 2.30 3.56 3.86
N SER A 92 2.72 3.13 5.04
CA SER A 92 1.82 2.77 6.15
C SER A 92 0.91 3.94 6.56
N CYS A 93 1.47 5.13 6.69
CA CYS A 93 0.69 6.34 6.99
C CYS A 93 -0.26 6.72 5.85
N SER A 94 0.15 6.55 4.58
CA SER A 94 -0.71 6.87 3.43
C SER A 94 -1.90 5.91 3.30
N ILE A 95 -1.72 4.61 3.57
CA ILE A 95 -2.84 3.66 3.58
C ILE A 95 -3.76 3.85 4.79
N LEU A 96 -3.25 4.30 5.95
CA LEU A 96 -4.08 4.74 7.07
C LEU A 96 -4.93 5.96 6.66
N ALA A 97 -4.33 6.97 6.05
CA ALA A 97 -5.05 8.15 5.58
C ALA A 97 -6.14 7.79 4.55
N LEU A 98 -5.87 6.87 3.62
CA LEU A 98 -6.86 6.31 2.70
C LEU A 98 -7.96 5.54 3.43
N THR A 99 -7.64 4.81 4.50
CA THR A 99 -8.60 4.08 5.32
C THR A 99 -9.54 5.03 6.05
N VAL A 100 -9.01 6.12 6.63
CA VAL A 100 -9.80 7.20 7.23
C VAL A 100 -10.70 7.88 6.19
N ASP A 101 -10.17 8.14 5.00
CA ASP A 101 -10.93 8.69 3.88
C ASP A 101 -12.14 7.80 3.53
N ARG A 102 -11.92 6.50 3.36
CA ARG A 102 -13.04 5.56 3.11
C ARG A 102 -14.06 5.52 4.24
N TYR A 103 -13.61 5.56 5.47
CA TYR A 103 -14.50 5.66 6.64
C TYR A 103 -15.41 6.90 6.56
N ILE A 104 -14.84 8.06 6.28
CA ILE A 104 -15.60 9.31 6.16
C ILE A 104 -16.64 9.22 5.04
N PHE A 105 -16.27 8.71 3.85
CA PHE A 105 -17.20 8.57 2.73
C PHE A 105 -18.30 7.55 2.94
N ILE A 106 -18.05 6.49 3.73
CA ILE A 106 -19.05 5.42 4.01
C ILE A 106 -19.92 5.79 5.20
N CYS A 107 -19.32 6.30 6.30
CA CYS A 107 -20.04 6.55 7.54
C CYS A 107 -20.66 7.95 7.62
N HIS A 108 -20.07 8.95 6.94
CA HIS A 108 -20.49 10.34 6.95
C HIS A 108 -20.60 10.94 5.53
N PRO A 109 -21.41 10.36 4.63
CA PRO A 109 -21.41 10.69 3.20
C PRO A 109 -21.79 12.15 2.90
N LEU A 110 -22.63 12.78 3.75
CA LEU A 110 -23.04 14.18 3.58
C LEU A 110 -21.92 15.16 3.98
N GLN A 111 -21.14 14.82 4.97
CA GLN A 111 -20.04 15.66 5.46
C GLN A 111 -18.71 15.40 4.73
N ALA A 112 -18.60 14.28 4.02
CA ALA A 112 -17.36 13.88 3.35
C ALA A 112 -16.78 14.97 2.43
N PRO A 113 -17.57 15.68 1.56
CA PRO A 113 -17.02 16.71 0.69
C PRO A 113 -16.48 17.93 1.43
N THR A 114 -17.01 18.23 2.62
CA THR A 114 -16.56 19.37 3.45
C THR A 114 -15.33 19.01 4.29
N ILE A 115 -15.20 17.75 4.70
CA ILE A 115 -14.06 17.25 5.49
C ILE A 115 -12.87 16.97 4.59
N VAL A 116 -13.07 16.24 3.48
CA VAL A 116 -12.00 15.79 2.59
C VAL A 116 -11.86 16.78 1.44
N THR A 117 -11.10 17.86 1.68
CA THR A 117 -10.78 18.88 0.69
C THR A 117 -9.37 18.71 0.15
N ARG A 118 -9.11 19.15 -1.09
CA ARG A 118 -7.77 19.07 -1.70
C ARG A 118 -6.70 19.72 -0.83
N ARG A 119 -6.98 20.92 -0.26
CA ARG A 119 -6.04 21.64 0.60
C ARG A 119 -5.66 20.82 1.84
N ARG A 120 -6.66 20.25 2.54
CA ARG A 120 -6.40 19.41 3.73
C ARG A 120 -5.61 18.17 3.39
N VAL A 121 -5.95 17.50 2.28
CA VAL A 121 -5.20 16.32 1.81
C VAL A 121 -3.75 16.68 1.50
N THR A 122 -3.50 17.80 0.80
CA THR A 122 -2.13 18.25 0.50
C THR A 122 -1.35 18.56 1.77
N CYS A 123 -1.96 19.25 2.74
CA CYS A 123 -1.33 19.51 4.06
C CYS A 123 -1.02 18.20 4.80
N CYS A 124 -1.94 17.23 4.81
CA CYS A 124 -1.71 15.91 5.42
C CYS A 124 -0.58 15.15 4.74
N VAL A 125 -0.54 15.13 3.40
CA VAL A 125 0.55 14.51 2.62
C VAL A 125 1.89 15.15 2.97
N ALA A 126 1.97 16.47 2.96
CA ALA A 126 3.20 17.20 3.34
C ALA A 126 3.61 16.88 4.78
N GLY A 127 2.64 16.85 5.71
CA GLY A 127 2.88 16.49 7.11
C GLY A 127 3.40 15.06 7.27
N ILE A 128 2.80 14.08 6.58
CA ILE A 128 3.27 12.68 6.60
C ILE A 128 4.73 12.61 6.11
N VAL A 129 5.03 13.21 4.95
CA VAL A 129 6.38 13.17 4.38
C VAL A 129 7.39 13.84 5.30
N ALA A 130 7.09 15.05 5.82
CA ALA A 130 7.98 15.79 6.71
C ALA A 130 8.24 15.01 8.01
N THR A 131 7.20 14.46 8.63
CA THR A 131 7.31 13.69 9.87
C THR A 131 8.15 12.42 9.63
N CYS A 132 7.84 11.64 8.58
CA CYS A 132 8.60 10.42 8.28
C CYS A 132 10.07 10.72 7.95
N PHE A 133 10.35 11.80 7.20
CA PHE A 133 11.71 12.24 6.92
C PHE A 133 12.48 12.62 8.20
N THR A 134 11.85 13.39 9.07
CA THR A 134 12.45 13.81 10.34
C THR A 134 12.79 12.59 11.21
N PHE A 135 11.85 11.67 11.39
CA PHE A 135 12.07 10.49 12.24
C PHE A 135 13.05 9.49 11.62
N ALA A 136 13.01 9.29 10.31
CA ALA A 136 13.83 8.27 9.66
C ALA A 136 15.24 8.75 9.34
N ILE A 137 15.45 10.03 9.11
CA ILE A 137 16.74 10.57 8.67
C ILE A 137 17.31 11.60 9.65
N VAL A 138 16.57 12.67 9.96
CA VAL A 138 17.11 13.79 10.73
C VAL A 138 17.49 13.37 12.15
N ILE A 139 16.59 12.72 12.87
CA ILE A 139 16.83 12.31 14.26
C ILE A 139 17.99 11.30 14.36
N PRO A 140 18.04 10.19 13.57
CA PRO A 140 19.16 9.26 13.62
C PRO A 140 20.48 9.88 13.23
N SER A 141 20.49 10.79 12.25
CA SER A 141 21.73 11.49 11.81
C SER A 141 22.29 12.43 12.88
N ALA A 142 21.41 13.04 13.67
CA ALA A 142 21.78 13.96 14.76
C ALA A 142 22.12 13.23 16.08
N THR A 143 21.84 11.93 16.18
CA THR A 143 22.08 11.16 17.41
C THR A 143 23.54 10.67 17.45
N PRO A 144 24.29 10.91 18.55
CA PRO A 144 25.64 10.37 18.69
C PRO A 144 25.64 8.84 18.59
N VAL A 145 26.61 8.29 17.88
CA VAL A 145 26.81 6.85 17.81
C VAL A 145 27.21 6.36 19.19
N GLY A 146 26.33 5.60 19.85
CA GLY A 146 26.65 4.96 21.12
C GLY A 146 27.77 3.96 20.97
N ASN A 147 28.44 3.61 22.09
CA ASN A 147 29.47 2.55 22.12
C ASN A 147 28.84 1.23 21.70
N LYS A 148 28.89 0.94 20.41
CA LYS A 148 28.59 -0.38 19.87
C LYS A 148 29.83 -1.23 20.11
N GLY A 149 29.67 -2.36 20.78
CA GLY A 149 30.74 -3.36 20.88
C GLY A 149 31.25 -3.73 19.46
N PRO A 150 32.40 -4.40 19.37
CA PRO A 150 33.00 -4.74 18.08
C PRO A 150 31.95 -5.44 17.21
N ILE A 151 31.73 -4.88 16.02
CA ILE A 151 30.83 -5.45 15.02
C ILE A 151 31.45 -6.79 14.62
N THR A 152 30.94 -7.87 15.20
CA THR A 152 31.27 -9.20 14.70
C THR A 152 30.76 -9.25 13.27
N HIS A 153 31.66 -9.39 12.31
CA HIS A 153 31.42 -9.47 10.89
C HIS A 153 30.46 -10.62 10.54
N VAL A 154 29.18 -10.40 10.73
CA VAL A 154 28.15 -11.31 10.25
C VAL A 154 27.60 -10.69 8.97
N HIS A 155 27.77 -11.41 7.87
CA HIS A 155 27.41 -11.06 6.50
C HIS A 155 26.20 -10.12 6.36
N GLY A 156 26.41 -8.97 5.73
CA GLY A 156 25.40 -8.05 5.25
C GLY A 156 25.03 -6.90 6.20
N CYS A 157 24.44 -5.88 5.61
CA CYS A 157 23.91 -4.73 6.34
C CYS A 157 22.69 -5.12 7.20
N ARG A 158 22.80 -4.97 8.50
CA ARG A 158 21.71 -5.24 9.45
C ARG A 158 21.23 -3.96 10.10
N LEU A 159 19.94 -3.92 10.45
CA LEU A 159 19.30 -2.81 11.16
C LEU A 159 20.11 -2.41 12.41
N HIS A 160 20.51 -3.39 13.21
CA HIS A 160 21.31 -3.22 14.42
C HIS A 160 22.70 -2.57 14.20
N SER A 161 23.35 -2.86 13.08
CA SER A 161 24.68 -2.32 12.80
C SER A 161 24.63 -0.91 12.22
N ALA A 162 23.54 -0.59 11.54
CA ALA A 162 23.39 0.65 10.80
C ALA A 162 22.96 1.83 11.67
N LEU A 163 22.17 1.60 12.71
CA LEU A 163 21.57 2.69 13.50
C LEU A 163 22.43 3.09 14.71
N PRO A 164 22.42 4.35 15.11
CA PRO A 164 23.31 4.86 16.16
C PRO A 164 23.03 4.29 17.55
N ASN A 165 21.82 3.81 17.84
CA ASN A 165 21.43 3.27 19.14
C ASN A 165 20.42 2.13 18.98
N GLN A 166 20.47 1.11 19.87
CA GLN A 166 19.51 0.00 19.93
C GLN A 166 18.04 0.43 20.07
N ALA A 167 17.77 1.58 20.67
CA ALA A 167 16.42 2.12 20.76
C ALA A 167 15.75 2.29 19.38
N TYR A 168 16.53 2.58 18.34
CA TYR A 168 16.00 2.71 16.97
C TYR A 168 15.56 1.37 16.37
N ASP A 169 16.11 0.26 16.82
CA ASP A 169 15.72 -1.07 16.37
C ASP A 169 14.29 -1.44 16.75
N THR A 170 13.77 -0.81 17.82
CA THR A 170 12.38 -0.96 18.27
C THR A 170 11.49 0.19 17.81
N VAL A 171 12.00 1.42 17.76
CA VAL A 171 11.23 2.62 17.38
C VAL A 171 10.78 2.58 15.92
N PHE A 172 11.68 2.25 14.99
CA PHE A 172 11.32 2.21 13.55
C PHE A 172 10.26 1.18 13.20
N PRO A 173 10.38 -0.11 13.65
CA PRO A 173 9.32 -1.08 13.43
C PRO A 173 8.00 -0.63 14.04
N THR A 174 8.06 -0.09 15.25
CA THR A 174 6.86 0.39 15.94
C THR A 174 6.16 1.50 15.16
N LEU A 175 6.91 2.46 14.60
CA LEU A 175 6.35 3.52 13.75
C LEU A 175 5.71 2.98 12.47
N ALA A 176 6.32 1.98 11.84
CA ALA A 176 5.77 1.36 10.64
C ALA A 176 4.50 0.54 10.94
N LEU A 177 4.44 -0.10 12.13
CA LEU A 177 3.30 -0.94 12.54
C LEU A 177 2.21 -0.16 13.26
N ALA A 178 2.51 0.98 13.88
CA ALA A 178 1.55 1.77 14.65
C ALA A 178 0.24 2.10 13.92
N PRO A 179 0.20 2.36 12.59
CA PRO A 179 -1.04 2.54 11.86
C PRO A 179 -1.97 1.32 11.79
N ILE A 180 -1.45 0.09 11.93
CA ILE A 180 -2.22 -1.15 11.75
C ILE A 180 -3.41 -1.28 12.71
N PRO A 181 -3.26 -1.14 14.05
CA PRO A 181 -4.39 -1.23 14.96
C PRO A 181 -5.47 -0.18 14.69
N PHE A 182 -5.09 1.04 14.30
CA PHE A 182 -6.06 2.07 13.91
C PHE A 182 -6.83 1.68 12.65
N MET A 183 -6.16 1.13 11.63
CA MET A 183 -6.83 0.60 10.44
C MET A 183 -7.79 -0.53 10.80
N ALA A 184 -7.40 -1.45 11.68
CA ALA A 184 -8.26 -2.55 12.12
C ALA A 184 -9.53 -2.01 12.81
N ILE A 185 -9.41 -1.05 13.72
CA ILE A 185 -10.56 -0.41 14.39
C ILE A 185 -11.49 0.24 13.35
N ILE A 186 -10.94 0.98 12.39
CA ILE A 186 -11.71 1.66 11.35
C ILE A 186 -12.44 0.64 10.47
N TYR A 187 -11.80 -0.45 10.03
CA TYR A 187 -12.45 -1.49 9.24
C TYR A 187 -13.53 -2.23 10.04
N CYS A 188 -13.34 -2.47 11.32
CA CYS A 188 -14.40 -2.98 12.19
C CYS A 188 -15.62 -2.04 12.20
N ARG A 189 -15.43 -0.74 12.34
CA ARG A 189 -16.50 0.26 12.28
C ARG A 189 -17.21 0.27 10.92
N ILE A 190 -16.47 0.27 9.83
CA ILE A 190 -17.00 0.17 8.46
C ILE A 190 -17.86 -1.09 8.32
N PHE A 191 -17.38 -2.25 8.79
CA PHE A 191 -18.10 -3.51 8.75
C PHE A 191 -19.44 -3.46 9.49
N PHE A 192 -19.47 -2.90 10.70
CA PHE A 192 -20.72 -2.75 11.47
C PHE A 192 -21.73 -1.83 10.77
N VAL A 193 -21.28 -0.73 10.17
CA VAL A 193 -22.13 0.19 9.40
C VAL A 193 -22.72 -0.50 8.17
N ILE A 194 -21.89 -1.24 7.42
CA ILE A 194 -22.34 -2.02 6.26
C ILE A 194 -23.37 -3.06 6.67
N ARG A 195 -23.11 -3.83 7.72
CA ARG A 195 -24.02 -4.86 8.22
C ARG A 195 -25.36 -4.28 8.66
N LYS A 196 -25.35 -3.12 9.35
CA LYS A 196 -26.55 -2.39 9.74
C LYS A 196 -27.35 -1.92 8.52
N HIS A 197 -26.66 -1.40 7.49
CA HIS A 197 -27.31 -0.95 6.26
C HIS A 197 -27.97 -2.12 5.50
N ILE A 198 -27.28 -3.24 5.32
CA ILE A 198 -27.82 -4.43 4.65
C ILE A 198 -29.08 -4.93 5.37
N ARG A 199 -29.05 -5.02 6.71
CA ARG A 199 -30.23 -5.44 7.49
C ARG A 199 -31.41 -4.50 7.30
N ARG A 200 -31.21 -3.18 7.29
CA ARG A 200 -32.31 -2.20 7.07
C ARG A 200 -32.91 -2.34 5.67
N VAL A 201 -32.10 -2.54 4.63
CA VAL A 201 -32.61 -2.76 3.27
C VAL A 201 -33.40 -4.06 3.15
N ALA A 202 -33.00 -5.13 3.85
CA ALA A 202 -33.68 -6.41 3.84
C ALA A 202 -35.01 -6.40 4.61
N THR A 203 -35.16 -5.52 5.61
CA THR A 203 -36.39 -5.42 6.43
C THR A 203 -37.38 -4.39 5.89
N THR A 204 -37.03 -3.58 4.87
CA THR A 204 -37.99 -2.65 4.27
C THR A 204 -38.80 -3.41 3.22
N PRO A 205 -40.14 -3.66 3.44
CA PRO A 205 -41.00 -4.31 2.45
C PRO A 205 -41.04 -3.45 1.20
N THR A 206 -40.99 -4.09 0.03
CA THR A 206 -41.24 -3.43 -1.26
C THR A 206 -42.72 -3.06 -1.32
N GLN A 207 -43.14 -1.99 -0.64
CA GLN A 207 -44.46 -1.40 -0.90
C GLN A 207 -44.39 -0.63 -2.23
N ALA A 208 -44.63 -1.35 -3.30
CA ALA A 208 -45.14 -0.77 -4.53
C ALA A 208 -46.59 -0.38 -4.22
N GLY A 209 -46.85 0.89 -4.04
CA GLY A 209 -48.22 1.42 -3.96
C GLY A 209 -48.53 2.21 -2.68
N GLN A 210 -48.71 3.52 -2.88
CA GLN A 210 -49.43 4.49 -2.04
C GLN A 210 -48.97 4.72 -0.59
N SER A 211 -48.38 5.88 -0.38
CA SER A 211 -49.02 6.97 0.38
C SER A 211 -48.02 8.08 0.67
N THR A 212 -48.49 9.27 0.34
CA THR A 212 -48.01 10.58 0.77
C THR A 212 -47.95 10.65 2.29
N ASP A 213 -46.74 10.60 2.87
CA ASP A 213 -46.52 11.22 4.16
C ASP A 213 -45.12 11.81 4.27
N ARG A 214 -45.07 13.12 4.49
CA ARG A 214 -43.91 14.01 4.44
C ARG A 214 -43.23 14.07 5.81
N THR A 215 -42.65 12.98 6.31
CA THR A 215 -41.87 13.06 7.57
C THR A 215 -40.77 12.02 7.69
N SER A 216 -39.94 11.88 6.67
CA SER A 216 -38.68 11.08 6.81
C SER A 216 -37.68 11.42 5.69
N GLY A 217 -37.23 12.66 5.64
CA GLY A 217 -36.30 13.15 4.61
C GLY A 217 -34.96 12.44 4.54
N SER A 218 -34.51 11.75 5.60
CA SER A 218 -33.18 11.11 5.62
C SER A 218 -33.16 9.68 5.08
N VAL A 219 -34.31 8.96 5.08
CA VAL A 219 -34.38 7.57 4.62
C VAL A 219 -34.72 7.49 3.11
N ALA A 220 -35.52 8.44 2.60
CA ALA A 220 -35.90 8.49 1.19
C ALA A 220 -34.70 8.85 0.27
N GLU A 221 -33.76 9.66 0.74
CA GLU A 221 -32.58 10.06 -0.04
C GLU A 221 -31.60 8.90 -0.29
N MET A 222 -31.60 7.89 0.57
CA MET A 222 -30.73 6.70 0.49
C MET A 222 -31.28 5.58 -0.43
N THR A 223 -32.52 5.70 -0.90
CA THR A 223 -33.21 4.70 -1.75
C THR A 223 -33.11 5.01 -3.25
N THR A 224 -32.61 6.16 -3.64
CA THR A 224 -32.45 6.50 -5.06
C THR A 224 -31.42 5.59 -5.77
N PRO A 225 -31.63 5.22 -7.04
CA PRO A 225 -30.67 4.41 -7.81
C PRO A 225 -29.26 5.04 -7.83
N PHE A 226 -29.18 6.35 -7.80
CA PHE A 226 -27.93 7.12 -7.78
C PHE A 226 -27.17 6.93 -6.46
N SER A 227 -27.85 6.98 -5.31
CA SER A 227 -27.23 6.78 -4.01
C SER A 227 -26.74 5.34 -3.83
N ARG A 228 -27.48 4.35 -4.33
CA ARG A 228 -27.05 2.93 -4.32
C ARG A 228 -25.81 2.70 -5.19
N ALA A 229 -25.72 3.31 -6.37
CA ALA A 229 -24.55 3.18 -7.25
C ALA A 229 -23.30 3.81 -6.62
N ARG A 230 -23.45 4.99 -6.03
CA ARG A 230 -22.38 5.68 -5.30
C ARG A 230 -21.87 4.83 -4.12
N TRP A 231 -22.78 4.32 -3.30
CA TRP A 231 -22.45 3.49 -2.15
C TRP A 231 -21.72 2.19 -2.53
N LYS A 232 -22.18 1.48 -3.59
CA LYS A 232 -21.50 0.30 -4.13
C LYS A 232 -20.07 0.62 -4.60
N LYS A 233 -19.87 1.79 -5.21
CA LYS A 233 -18.54 2.25 -5.64
C LYS A 233 -17.60 2.47 -4.45
N GLU A 234 -18.08 3.15 -3.40
CA GLU A 234 -17.28 3.40 -2.19
C GLU A 234 -16.97 2.10 -1.45
N LEU A 235 -17.94 1.21 -1.33
CA LEU A 235 -17.72 -0.11 -0.73
C LEU A 235 -16.67 -0.92 -1.48
N ARG A 236 -16.76 -0.97 -2.82
CA ARG A 236 -15.75 -1.65 -3.65
C ARG A 236 -14.35 -1.06 -3.44
N SER A 237 -14.25 0.27 -3.37
CA SER A 237 -12.99 0.96 -3.10
C SER A 237 -12.43 0.60 -1.72
N ALA A 238 -13.29 0.52 -0.69
CA ALA A 238 -12.89 0.10 0.65
C ALA A 238 -12.41 -1.37 0.69
N CYS A 239 -13.08 -2.28 -0.05
CA CYS A 239 -12.63 -3.68 -0.15
C CYS A 239 -11.26 -3.82 -0.84
N ILE A 240 -11.01 -3.04 -1.89
CA ILE A 240 -9.70 -3.02 -2.56
C ILE A 240 -8.61 -2.54 -1.59
N LEU A 241 -8.89 -1.44 -0.88
CA LEU A 241 -7.95 -0.91 0.11
C LEU A 241 -7.74 -1.89 1.27
N LEU A 242 -8.79 -2.60 1.72
CA LEU A 242 -8.65 -3.67 2.72
C LEU A 242 -7.70 -4.77 2.23
N ALA A 243 -7.81 -5.17 0.97
CA ALA A 243 -6.88 -6.15 0.39
C ALA A 243 -5.43 -5.64 0.38
N VAL A 244 -5.20 -4.34 0.11
CA VAL A 244 -3.88 -3.70 0.22
C VAL A 244 -3.38 -3.71 1.67
N VAL A 245 -4.22 -3.36 2.64
CA VAL A 245 -3.87 -3.40 4.07
C VAL A 245 -3.52 -4.81 4.51
N LEU A 246 -4.33 -5.81 4.13
CA LEU A 246 -4.07 -7.21 4.48
C LEU A 246 -2.78 -7.73 3.85
N SER A 247 -2.48 -7.38 2.60
CA SER A 247 -1.22 -7.76 1.96
C SER A 247 -0.01 -7.13 2.66
N TYR A 248 -0.13 -5.86 3.08
CA TYR A 248 0.90 -5.18 3.86
C TYR A 248 1.12 -5.86 5.21
N VAL A 249 0.05 -6.11 5.97
CA VAL A 249 0.11 -6.80 7.27
C VAL A 249 0.75 -8.19 7.12
N PHE A 250 0.31 -8.97 6.12
CA PHE A 250 0.85 -10.31 5.86
C PHE A 250 2.35 -10.28 5.52
N CYS A 251 2.81 -9.28 4.80
CA CYS A 251 4.22 -9.18 4.41
C CYS A 251 5.10 -8.62 5.54
N ILE A 252 4.60 -7.68 6.33
CA ILE A 252 5.43 -6.93 7.30
C ILE A 252 5.42 -7.57 8.68
N VAL A 253 4.25 -7.95 9.22
CA VAL A 253 4.13 -8.39 10.62
C VAL A 253 4.98 -9.63 10.91
N PRO A 254 5.00 -10.70 10.10
CA PRO A 254 5.83 -11.87 10.37
C PRO A 254 7.32 -11.52 10.46
N THR A 255 7.79 -10.66 9.57
CA THR A 255 9.20 -10.23 9.54
C THR A 255 9.57 -9.43 10.79
N TRP A 256 8.67 -8.56 11.25
CA TRP A 256 8.90 -7.78 12.46
C TRP A 256 8.82 -8.61 13.73
N VAL A 257 7.86 -9.52 13.82
CA VAL A 257 7.81 -10.49 14.93
C VAL A 257 9.11 -11.30 15.00
N PHE A 258 9.57 -11.77 13.84
CA PHE A 258 10.84 -12.48 13.76
C PHE A 258 12.04 -11.61 14.19
N ALA A 259 12.13 -10.37 13.69
CA ALA A 259 13.22 -9.46 14.02
C ALA A 259 13.27 -9.12 15.52
N VAL A 260 12.11 -8.93 16.16
CA VAL A 260 12.02 -8.64 17.60
C VAL A 260 12.28 -9.89 18.46
N SER A 261 11.84 -11.07 18.03
CA SER A 261 12.01 -12.33 18.76
C SER A 261 13.44 -12.84 18.72
N HIS A 262 14.22 -12.46 17.69
CA HIS A 262 15.58 -12.97 17.48
C HIS A 262 16.62 -11.83 17.35
N PRO A 263 16.67 -10.85 18.26
CA PRO A 263 17.54 -9.68 18.11
C PRO A 263 19.04 -10.06 18.14
N PHE A 264 19.39 -11.20 18.75
CA PHE A 264 20.77 -11.61 18.99
C PHE A 264 21.11 -13.04 18.53
N SER A 265 20.19 -13.79 17.89
CA SER A 265 20.48 -15.16 17.55
C SER A 265 21.40 -15.27 16.33
N SER A 266 22.62 -15.71 16.58
CA SER A 266 23.60 -16.13 15.56
C SER A 266 23.17 -17.39 14.78
N HIS A 267 22.04 -18.01 15.12
CA HIS A 267 21.61 -19.32 14.64
C HIS A 267 20.35 -19.31 13.75
N VAL A 268 20.05 -18.17 13.12
CA VAL A 268 18.96 -18.15 12.14
C VAL A 268 19.38 -18.88 10.87
N SER A 269 18.56 -19.84 10.43
CA SER A 269 18.88 -20.54 9.17
C SER A 269 18.89 -19.56 7.99
N PRO A 270 19.83 -19.70 7.04
CA PRO A 270 19.87 -18.84 5.86
C PRO A 270 18.55 -18.83 5.08
N LEU A 271 17.85 -19.95 5.02
CA LEU A 271 16.55 -20.07 4.36
C LEU A 271 15.48 -19.24 5.06
N THR A 272 15.40 -19.30 6.40
CA THR A 272 14.46 -18.52 7.20
C THR A 272 14.68 -17.02 7.00
N PHE A 273 15.93 -16.58 7.02
CA PHE A 273 16.30 -15.20 6.75
C PHE A 273 15.82 -14.74 5.37
N VAL A 274 16.09 -15.51 4.32
CA VAL A 274 15.69 -15.20 2.95
C VAL A 274 14.17 -15.12 2.82
N ILE A 275 13.41 -16.06 3.39
CA ILE A 275 11.94 -16.05 3.32
C ILE A 275 11.38 -14.76 3.92
N PHE A 276 11.73 -14.44 5.16
CA PHE A 276 11.21 -13.23 5.81
C PHE A 276 11.65 -11.96 5.08
N HIS A 277 12.90 -11.93 4.65
CA HIS A 277 13.47 -10.77 3.98
C HIS A 277 12.82 -10.50 2.62
N THR A 278 12.64 -11.54 1.81
CA THR A 278 11.96 -11.41 0.50
C THR A 278 10.49 -11.05 0.67
N THR A 279 9.82 -11.59 1.70
CA THR A 279 8.40 -11.32 1.96
C THR A 279 8.13 -9.84 2.22
N VAL A 280 9.04 -9.14 2.93
CA VAL A 280 8.92 -7.68 3.17
C VAL A 280 8.80 -6.89 1.88
N TYR A 281 9.53 -7.27 0.83
CA TYR A 281 9.54 -6.54 -0.43
C TYR A 281 8.42 -6.92 -1.40
N LEU A 282 7.57 -7.89 -1.05
CA LEU A 282 6.45 -8.29 -1.91
C LEU A 282 5.29 -7.28 -1.94
N TYR A 283 4.99 -6.59 -0.81
CA TYR A 283 3.82 -5.72 -0.78
C TYR A 283 3.84 -4.58 -1.81
N PRO A 284 4.99 -3.95 -2.15
CA PRO A 284 5.03 -2.96 -3.22
C PRO A 284 4.68 -3.52 -4.59
N ALA A 285 4.99 -4.80 -4.85
CA ALA A 285 4.64 -5.48 -6.09
C ALA A 285 3.17 -5.96 -6.10
N LEU A 286 2.61 -6.32 -4.94
CA LEU A 286 1.20 -6.71 -4.82
C LEU A 286 0.25 -5.52 -5.01
N ASN A 287 0.67 -4.33 -4.65
CA ASN A 287 -0.13 -3.11 -4.71
C ASN A 287 -0.74 -2.86 -6.11
N PRO A 288 0.03 -2.74 -7.21
CA PRO A 288 -0.53 -2.56 -8.55
C PRO A 288 -1.40 -3.71 -9.02
N ILE A 289 -1.11 -4.95 -8.59
CA ILE A 289 -1.91 -6.12 -8.93
C ILE A 289 -3.31 -6.01 -8.29
N ILE A 290 -3.38 -5.70 -7.00
CA ILE A 290 -4.64 -5.55 -6.26
C ILE A 290 -5.49 -4.42 -6.86
N TYR A 291 -4.90 -3.25 -7.14
CA TYR A 291 -5.62 -2.16 -7.77
C TYR A 291 -6.05 -2.48 -9.20
N GLY A 292 -5.20 -3.13 -9.99
CA GLY A 292 -5.50 -3.54 -11.37
C GLY A 292 -6.62 -4.57 -11.47
N LEU A 293 -6.67 -5.55 -10.57
CA LEU A 293 -7.73 -6.56 -10.51
C LEU A 293 -9.01 -5.98 -9.92
N GLY A 294 -8.90 -5.21 -8.85
CA GLY A 294 -10.03 -4.72 -8.08
C GLY A 294 -10.78 -3.56 -8.75
N ASN A 295 -10.12 -2.67 -9.50
CA ASN A 295 -10.71 -1.43 -9.99
C ASN A 295 -10.74 -1.35 -11.52
N LYS A 296 -11.95 -1.54 -12.11
CA LYS A 296 -12.15 -1.45 -13.56
C LYS A 296 -11.70 -0.09 -14.12
N THR A 297 -12.00 1.02 -13.44
CA THR A 297 -11.65 2.36 -13.89
C THR A 297 -10.12 2.55 -13.98
N ILE A 298 -9.40 2.06 -12.99
CA ILE A 298 -7.91 2.07 -12.99
C ILE A 298 -7.38 1.18 -14.10
N ARG A 299 -7.90 -0.04 -14.23
CA ARG A 299 -7.51 -0.97 -15.29
C ARG A 299 -7.72 -0.40 -16.68
N ASP A 300 -8.87 0.23 -16.93
CA ASP A 300 -9.18 0.85 -18.23
C ASP A 300 -8.30 2.10 -18.45
N ALA A 301 -7.97 2.85 -17.40
CA ALA A 301 -7.03 3.96 -17.45
C ALA A 301 -5.62 3.48 -17.82
N VAL A 302 -5.12 2.43 -17.20
CA VAL A 302 -3.81 1.84 -17.52
C VAL A 302 -3.79 1.28 -18.94
N LYS A 303 -4.83 0.54 -19.37
CA LYS A 303 -4.94 0.02 -20.73
C LYS A 303 -4.90 1.14 -21.79
N SER A 304 -5.45 2.29 -21.50
CA SER A 304 -5.45 3.43 -22.43
C SER A 304 -4.10 4.14 -22.56
N LEU A 305 -3.12 3.82 -21.71
CA LEU A 305 -1.75 4.31 -21.86
C LEU A 305 -0.99 3.59 -22.98
N PHE A 306 -1.45 2.38 -23.35
CA PHE A 306 -0.86 1.63 -24.45
C PHE A 306 -1.60 1.92 -25.76
N PRO A 307 -0.89 2.17 -26.87
CA PRO A 307 -1.51 2.41 -28.17
C PRO A 307 -2.36 1.23 -28.62
N ARG A 308 -3.47 1.51 -29.32
CA ARG A 308 -4.46 0.53 -29.78
C ARG A 308 -3.92 -0.54 -30.75
N SER A 309 -2.70 -0.44 -31.22
CA SER A 309 -2.04 -1.39 -32.13
C SER A 309 -1.99 -2.85 -31.65
N PHE A 310 -2.23 -3.10 -30.37
CA PHE A 310 -2.32 -4.46 -29.84
C PHE A 310 -3.69 -5.13 -30.04
N ASN A 311 -4.70 -4.40 -30.52
CA ASN A 311 -6.05 -4.94 -30.75
C ASN A 311 -6.33 -5.42 -32.19
N LEU A 312 -5.37 -5.29 -33.11
CA LEU A 312 -5.56 -5.73 -34.52
C LEU A 312 -5.54 -7.25 -34.69
N TYR A 313 -5.09 -8.02 -33.69
CA TYR A 313 -5.07 -9.48 -33.79
C TYR A 313 -6.42 -10.15 -33.47
N ARG A 314 -7.39 -9.40 -32.95
CA ARG A 314 -8.72 -9.96 -32.60
C ARG A 314 -9.81 -9.64 -33.62
N SER A 315 -9.61 -8.69 -34.53
CA SER A 315 -10.59 -8.34 -35.56
C SER A 315 -10.42 -9.09 -36.88
N SER A 316 -9.27 -9.74 -37.12
CA SER A 316 -9.02 -10.52 -38.31
C SER A 316 -9.58 -11.96 -38.28
N GLN A 317 -10.05 -12.43 -37.11
CA GLN A 317 -10.64 -13.79 -37.02
C GLN A 317 -12.18 -13.82 -37.14
N VAL A 318 -12.85 -12.66 -37.25
CA VAL A 318 -14.32 -12.64 -37.39
C VAL A 318 -14.76 -12.38 -38.85
N ALA A 319 -13.82 -12.13 -39.75
CA ALA A 319 -14.12 -11.74 -41.15
C ALA A 319 -14.03 -12.89 -42.16
N THR A 320 -14.03 -14.16 -41.72
CA THR A 320 -14.04 -15.29 -42.66
C THR A 320 -15.12 -16.30 -42.29
N ILE A 321 -16.39 -15.90 -42.45
CA ILE A 321 -17.46 -16.88 -42.76
C ILE A 321 -18.02 -16.46 -44.10
N PRO A 322 -17.76 -17.20 -45.20
CA PRO A 322 -18.41 -16.96 -46.45
C PRO A 322 -19.87 -17.41 -46.33
N ALA A 323 -20.78 -16.48 -46.66
CA ALA A 323 -22.17 -16.82 -46.94
C ALA A 323 -22.17 -17.72 -48.19
N ASN A 324 -22.52 -18.97 -48.04
CA ASN A 324 -22.88 -19.86 -49.13
C ASN A 324 -24.33 -20.26 -49.00
N THR A 325 -25.09 -19.78 -49.96
CA THR A 325 -26.31 -20.30 -50.61
C THR A 325 -27.26 -21.12 -49.78
#